data_dfe57e5b67579caf722da8c65ddf593c
#
_entry.id   dfe57e5b67579caf722da8c65ddf593c
#
_cell.length_a   1.000
_cell.length_b   1.000
_cell.length_c   1.000
_cell.angle_alpha   90.00
_cell.angle_beta   90.00
_cell.angle_gamma   90.00
#
_symmetry.space_group_name_H-M   'P 1'
#
loop_
_entity.id
_entity.type
_entity.pdbx_description
1 polymer ?
#
loop_
_entity_poly.entity_id
_entity_poly.type
_entity_poly.pdbx_seq_one_letter_code
_entity_poly.pdbx_strand_id
1 'polypeptide(L)'
;MAARIYGTNYADIIKQNGYIAVEIYAYDGDDDIYLNRTDSYGGYNFVDAGYGNDLVVNSFEGGNDIYLGGGNDLYIADIRGRDASSHDVVYGGSGHDRFEIEGYASDYYGESGNDTFLSVGFNNYFNGGSGIDTISYQFQDDWSSERGRGVTIDLGYQYATTATGRREDLISVENAIGTNYGHDDIAGSAAANTLRGLGGHDILEGLGGNDLLDGGAGADDLYGGSGADILRGGTGYDYLAGGTGTDTFDFNAIGETAVGSSRDVITDFRRVEYDVIDLSTIDADTTWSGNQSFTYVGSNAFSGEAGELNFRSGIISGDVNGDGYADFQIRVNGVTSLRVDDFFL
;
A
#
# COMPACT_ATOMS: atom_id res chain seq x y z
N MET A 1 -17.52 19.69 35.37
CA MET A 1 -17.90 18.35 34.90
C MET A 1 -18.17 18.52 33.42
N ALA A 2 -17.60 17.65 32.58
CA ALA A 2 -17.94 17.61 31.18
C ALA A 2 -19.47 17.35 31.01
N ALA A 3 -20.04 17.90 29.96
CA ALA A 3 -21.43 17.59 29.63
C ALA A 3 -21.50 16.18 29.05
N ARG A 4 -22.55 15.43 29.37
CA ARG A 4 -22.75 14.08 28.84
C ARG A 4 -23.78 14.09 27.73
N ILE A 5 -23.49 13.40 26.65
CA ILE A 5 -24.38 13.16 25.52
C ILE A 5 -24.56 11.66 25.39
N TYR A 6 -25.79 11.23 25.27
CA TYR A 6 -26.13 9.83 25.11
C TYR A 6 -26.88 9.66 23.79
N GLY A 7 -26.46 8.68 23.01
CA GLY A 7 -27.21 8.19 21.86
C GLY A 7 -28.30 7.18 22.24
N THR A 8 -28.68 6.37 21.30
CA THR A 8 -29.65 5.30 21.42
C THR A 8 -29.04 3.97 20.98
N ASN A 9 -29.84 2.90 20.87
CA ASN A 9 -29.37 1.65 20.25
C ASN A 9 -29.76 1.60 18.76
N TYR A 10 -29.72 2.74 18.08
CA TYR A 10 -29.97 2.89 16.64
C TYR A 10 -29.05 3.99 16.12
N ALA A 11 -28.82 4.00 14.80
CA ALA A 11 -28.00 5.01 14.15
C ALA A 11 -28.38 6.45 14.57
N ASP A 12 -27.44 7.16 15.15
CA ASP A 12 -27.58 8.51 15.65
C ASP A 12 -26.66 9.49 14.90
N ILE A 13 -27.02 10.76 14.92
CA ILE A 13 -26.11 11.84 14.49
C ILE A 13 -25.83 12.74 15.68
N ILE A 14 -24.65 12.58 16.26
CA ILE A 14 -24.22 13.29 17.47
C ILE A 14 -23.26 14.41 17.10
N LYS A 15 -23.59 15.65 17.41
CA LYS A 15 -22.73 16.81 17.16
C LYS A 15 -22.43 17.53 18.45
N GLN A 16 -21.14 17.66 18.75
CA GLN A 16 -20.72 18.52 19.87
C GLN A 16 -21.08 19.98 19.55
N ASN A 17 -21.96 20.55 20.35
CA ASN A 17 -22.37 21.96 20.23
C ASN A 17 -21.67 22.80 21.29
N GLY A 18 -20.80 23.72 20.84
CA GLY A 18 -20.10 24.63 21.74
C GLY A 18 -18.64 24.29 21.94
N TYR A 19 -18.01 24.95 22.93
CA TYR A 19 -16.56 24.91 23.17
C TYR A 19 -16.21 24.26 24.54
N ILE A 20 -17.03 23.33 25.01
CA ILE A 20 -16.85 22.66 26.30
C ILE A 20 -16.62 21.18 26.02
N ALA A 21 -15.63 20.57 26.67
CA ALA A 21 -15.38 19.12 26.62
C ALA A 21 -16.64 18.32 26.98
N VAL A 22 -16.87 17.23 26.27
CA VAL A 22 -18.03 16.36 26.43
C VAL A 22 -17.61 14.91 26.64
N GLU A 23 -18.48 14.15 27.30
CA GLU A 23 -18.46 12.70 27.34
C GLU A 23 -19.61 12.20 26.45
N ILE A 24 -19.30 11.48 25.36
CA ILE A 24 -20.26 10.93 24.39
C ILE A 24 -20.32 9.42 24.57
N TYR A 25 -21.52 8.87 24.65
CA TYR A 25 -21.81 7.44 24.70
C TYR A 25 -22.90 7.16 23.67
N ALA A 26 -22.52 6.63 22.49
CA ALA A 26 -23.46 6.46 21.39
C ALA A 26 -24.21 5.12 21.47
N TYR A 27 -23.66 4.08 22.06
CA TYR A 27 -24.20 2.72 22.30
C TYR A 27 -24.14 1.81 21.06
N ASP A 28 -25.31 1.29 20.58
CA ASP A 28 -25.37 0.39 19.44
C ASP A 28 -25.95 1.17 18.24
N GLY A 29 -25.50 0.84 17.06
CA GLY A 29 -26.01 1.46 15.82
C GLY A 29 -24.85 2.05 15.00
N ASP A 30 -25.07 2.30 13.74
CA ASP A 30 -24.05 2.96 12.89
C ASP A 30 -24.15 4.48 13.13
N ASP A 31 -23.29 5.02 13.99
CA ASP A 31 -23.38 6.37 14.51
C ASP A 31 -22.42 7.35 13.81
N ASP A 32 -22.90 8.57 13.58
CA ASP A 32 -22.09 9.69 13.08
C ASP A 32 -21.79 10.68 14.21
N ILE A 33 -20.54 10.74 14.67
CA ILE A 33 -20.09 11.59 15.76
C ILE A 33 -19.18 12.70 15.25
N TYR A 34 -19.54 13.96 15.46
CA TYR A 34 -18.77 15.11 15.03
C TYR A 34 -18.29 15.90 16.24
N LEU A 35 -16.97 15.90 16.47
CA LEU A 35 -16.32 16.68 17.52
C LEU A 35 -16.01 18.07 17.03
N ASN A 36 -16.12 19.05 17.92
CA ASN A 36 -15.82 20.44 17.64
C ASN A 36 -14.74 20.94 18.60
N ARG A 37 -14.15 22.09 18.29
CA ARG A 37 -13.14 22.72 19.12
C ARG A 37 -13.69 23.03 20.51
N THR A 38 -12.97 22.57 21.53
CA THR A 38 -13.24 22.96 22.91
C THR A 38 -12.27 24.06 23.29
N ASP A 39 -12.76 25.22 23.68
CA ASP A 39 -12.02 26.43 24.11
C ASP A 39 -10.78 26.84 23.26
N SER A 40 -9.86 27.64 23.80
CA SER A 40 -8.64 28.07 23.12
C SER A 40 -7.48 27.07 23.19
N TYR A 41 -7.66 25.94 23.86
CA TYR A 41 -6.62 24.93 24.11
C TYR A 41 -6.94 23.53 23.60
N GLY A 42 -8.12 23.32 23.04
CA GLY A 42 -8.53 22.04 22.41
C GLY A 42 -9.28 21.06 23.33
N GLY A 43 -9.69 20.00 22.86
CA GLY A 43 -10.26 18.70 23.15
C GLY A 43 -10.71 18.33 24.55
N TYR A 44 -10.02 17.33 25.07
CA TYR A 44 -10.39 16.60 26.28
C TYR A 44 -11.81 16.00 26.23
N ASN A 45 -12.26 15.59 25.02
CA ASN A 45 -13.47 14.84 24.87
C ASN A 45 -13.22 13.37 25.20
N PHE A 46 -14.23 12.72 25.73
CA PHE A 46 -14.32 11.27 25.80
C PHE A 46 -15.41 10.81 24.86
N VAL A 47 -15.11 9.82 24.00
CA VAL A 47 -16.06 9.23 23.04
C VAL A 47 -16.02 7.73 23.19
N ASP A 48 -17.20 7.13 23.37
CA ASP A 48 -17.48 5.71 23.29
C ASP A 48 -18.57 5.55 22.22
N ALA A 49 -18.16 5.18 20.99
CA ALA A 49 -19.09 5.03 19.87
C ALA A 49 -19.92 3.77 20.02
N GLY A 50 -19.32 2.66 20.46
CA GLY A 50 -20.07 1.48 20.88
C GLY A 50 -20.04 0.31 19.93
N TYR A 51 -21.19 -0.19 19.49
CA TYR A 51 -21.27 -1.25 18.49
C TYR A 51 -21.98 -0.74 17.24
N GLY A 52 -21.39 -0.98 16.10
CA GLY A 52 -21.90 -0.56 14.79
C GLY A 52 -20.74 -0.19 13.88
N ASN A 53 -21.01 0.29 12.67
CA ASN A 53 -19.93 0.85 11.84
C ASN A 53 -20.00 2.36 11.99
N ASP A 54 -19.19 2.88 12.89
CA ASP A 54 -19.30 4.24 13.37
C ASP A 54 -18.38 5.20 12.61
N LEU A 55 -18.81 6.44 12.49
CA LEU A 55 -18.00 7.54 11.99
C LEU A 55 -17.69 8.52 13.11
N VAL A 56 -16.41 8.73 13.42
CA VAL A 56 -15.98 9.80 14.32
C VAL A 56 -15.13 10.81 13.56
N VAL A 57 -15.60 12.05 13.46
CA VAL A 57 -14.88 13.16 12.83
C VAL A 57 -14.37 14.10 13.90
N ASN A 58 -13.05 14.19 14.02
CA ASN A 58 -12.38 15.12 14.91
C ASN A 58 -11.71 16.24 14.10
N SER A 59 -12.28 17.43 14.15
CA SER A 59 -11.77 18.57 13.39
C SER A 59 -10.77 19.43 14.19
N PHE A 60 -10.45 19.07 15.44
CA PHE A 60 -9.55 19.84 16.29
C PHE A 60 -8.84 18.94 17.31
N GLU A 61 -7.52 18.93 17.28
CA GLU A 61 -6.70 18.25 18.28
C GLU A 61 -7.01 18.73 19.70
N GLY A 62 -6.80 17.85 20.66
CA GLY A 62 -6.96 18.31 21.97
C GLY A 62 -6.99 17.35 23.13
N GLY A 63 -6.28 16.23 23.10
CA GLY A 63 -6.25 15.27 24.20
C GLY A 63 -7.59 14.56 24.36
N ASN A 64 -8.14 14.12 23.22
CA ASN A 64 -9.36 13.32 23.21
C ASN A 64 -9.02 11.85 23.46
N ASP A 65 -9.87 11.19 24.24
CA ASP A 65 -9.86 9.74 24.39
C ASP A 65 -11.07 9.18 23.61
N ILE A 66 -10.79 8.43 22.53
CA ILE A 66 -11.81 7.96 21.58
C ILE A 66 -11.76 6.45 21.46
N TYR A 67 -12.90 5.82 21.71
CA TYR A 67 -13.14 4.39 21.55
C TYR A 67 -14.19 4.21 20.46
N LEU A 68 -13.80 3.62 19.31
CA LEU A 68 -14.71 3.36 18.20
C LEU A 68 -15.57 2.15 18.51
N GLY A 69 -14.96 1.06 18.96
CA GLY A 69 -15.67 -0.04 19.62
C GLY A 69 -15.78 -1.31 18.83
N GLY A 70 -16.92 -1.64 18.30
CA GLY A 70 -17.05 -2.90 17.54
C GLY A 70 -17.84 -2.74 16.27
N GLY A 71 -17.21 -3.05 15.16
CA GLY A 71 -17.71 -2.86 13.80
C GLY A 71 -16.55 -2.50 12.88
N ASN A 72 -16.86 -1.99 11.70
CA ASN A 72 -15.81 -1.47 10.81
C ASN A 72 -15.95 0.05 10.81
N ASP A 73 -15.11 0.68 11.59
CA ASP A 73 -15.27 2.07 11.97
C ASP A 73 -14.39 3.00 11.11
N LEU A 74 -14.81 4.26 11.01
CA LEU A 74 -14.04 5.30 10.34
C LEU A 74 -13.73 6.45 11.31
N TYR A 75 -12.46 6.66 11.58
CA TYR A 75 -11.97 7.83 12.29
C TYR A 75 -11.33 8.82 11.30
N ILE A 76 -11.73 10.09 11.38
CA ILE A 76 -11.16 11.17 10.56
C ILE A 76 -10.61 12.26 11.48
N ALA A 77 -9.30 12.46 11.44
CA ALA A 77 -8.61 13.59 12.05
C ALA A 77 -8.36 14.67 11.00
N ASP A 78 -9.30 15.59 10.79
CA ASP A 78 -9.13 16.78 9.92
C ASP A 78 -8.67 17.96 10.79
N ILE A 79 -7.38 17.95 11.17
CA ILE A 79 -6.85 18.88 12.17
C ILE A 79 -6.26 20.12 11.52
N ARG A 80 -7.05 21.17 11.45
CA ARG A 80 -6.68 22.47 10.85
C ARG A 80 -6.04 23.46 11.83
N GLY A 81 -5.62 23.04 13.00
CA GLY A 81 -5.03 23.91 14.02
C GLY A 81 -3.77 23.34 14.65
N ARG A 82 -2.73 24.16 14.74
CA ARG A 82 -1.45 23.77 15.32
C ARG A 82 -1.44 24.08 16.81
N ASP A 83 -1.79 23.14 17.65
CA ASP A 83 -1.40 23.19 19.06
C ASP A 83 -0.81 21.85 19.48
N ALA A 84 0.51 21.79 19.59
CA ALA A 84 1.29 20.58 19.87
C ALA A 84 1.28 20.19 21.37
N SER A 85 0.34 20.70 22.15
CA SER A 85 0.35 20.53 23.60
C SER A 85 -0.51 19.38 24.12
N SER A 86 -1.35 18.81 23.31
CA SER A 86 -2.22 17.67 23.66
C SER A 86 -2.37 16.73 22.50
N HIS A 87 -2.29 15.43 22.75
CA HIS A 87 -2.40 14.37 21.76
C HIS A 87 -3.68 13.58 21.98
N ASP A 88 -4.27 13.13 20.89
CA ASP A 88 -5.43 12.24 20.93
C ASP A 88 -4.98 10.80 21.11
N VAL A 89 -5.81 9.99 21.78
CA VAL A 89 -5.66 8.55 21.86
C VAL A 89 -6.92 7.92 21.28
N VAL A 90 -6.75 7.13 20.23
CA VAL A 90 -7.87 6.53 19.48
C VAL A 90 -7.72 5.03 19.43
N TYR A 91 -8.76 4.33 19.84
CA TYR A 91 -8.87 2.87 19.80
C TYR A 91 -9.93 2.46 18.79
N GLY A 92 -9.57 1.64 17.78
CA GLY A 92 -10.49 1.05 16.81
C GLY A 92 -11.41 0.04 17.47
N GLY A 93 -10.80 -0.97 18.05
CA GLY A 93 -11.53 -1.99 18.79
C GLY A 93 -11.63 -3.31 18.04
N SER A 94 -12.81 -3.76 17.67
CA SER A 94 -12.94 -4.99 16.91
C SER A 94 -13.60 -4.75 15.55
N GLY A 95 -12.98 -5.25 14.50
CA GLY A 95 -13.46 -5.09 13.13
C GLY A 95 -12.33 -4.66 12.19
N HIS A 96 -12.68 -4.08 11.06
CA HIS A 96 -11.70 -3.57 10.12
C HIS A 96 -11.83 -2.06 10.07
N ASP A 97 -10.97 -1.40 10.83
CA ASP A 97 -11.10 0.02 11.08
C ASP A 97 -10.22 0.84 10.13
N ARG A 98 -10.68 2.04 9.85
CA ARG A 98 -9.98 2.97 8.98
C ARG A 98 -9.74 4.28 9.69
N PHE A 99 -8.48 4.72 9.70
CA PHE A 99 -8.04 5.97 10.30
C PHE A 99 -7.52 6.89 9.18
N GLU A 100 -8.13 8.05 8.99
CA GLU A 100 -7.68 9.09 8.05
C GLU A 100 -7.12 10.27 8.87
N ILE A 101 -5.78 10.43 8.84
CA ILE A 101 -5.07 11.22 9.84
C ILE A 101 -4.32 12.36 9.18
N GLU A 102 -4.81 13.59 9.36
CA GLU A 102 -4.07 14.83 9.07
C GLU A 102 -3.48 15.44 10.37
N GLY A 103 -3.26 14.62 11.40
CA GLY A 103 -2.82 15.00 12.72
C GLY A 103 -1.35 14.77 13.01
N TYR A 104 -0.89 15.18 14.19
CA TYR A 104 0.46 14.93 14.65
C TYR A 104 0.52 14.68 16.15
N ALA A 105 1.51 13.85 16.57
CA ALA A 105 1.81 13.52 17.96
C ALA A 105 0.63 12.85 18.70
N SER A 106 -0.10 11.97 18.01
CA SER A 106 -1.24 11.23 18.57
C SER A 106 -1.03 9.73 18.48
N ASP A 107 -1.75 8.97 19.30
CA ASP A 107 -1.63 7.53 19.41
C ASP A 107 -2.87 6.84 18.83
N TYR A 108 -2.68 5.93 17.88
CA TYR A 108 -3.73 5.20 17.18
C TYR A 108 -3.54 3.69 17.35
N TYR A 109 -4.56 3.02 17.82
CA TYR A 109 -4.60 1.57 18.07
C TYR A 109 -5.71 0.94 17.25
N GLY A 110 -5.38 0.02 16.32
CA GLY A 110 -6.37 -0.76 15.55
C GLY A 110 -7.06 -1.81 16.43
N GLU A 111 -6.29 -2.43 17.32
CA GLU A 111 -6.64 -3.51 18.25
C GLU A 111 -6.90 -4.84 17.55
N SER A 112 -8.10 -5.15 17.03
CA SER A 112 -8.33 -6.45 16.40
C SER A 112 -9.10 -6.37 15.09
N GLY A 113 -8.50 -6.91 14.06
CA GLY A 113 -9.03 -6.89 12.68
C GLY A 113 -7.93 -6.56 11.70
N ASN A 114 -8.30 -6.22 10.49
CA ASN A 114 -7.33 -5.75 9.51
C ASN A 114 -7.54 -4.25 9.33
N ASP A 115 -6.69 -3.47 9.96
CA ASP A 115 -6.88 -2.04 10.10
C ASP A 115 -6.05 -1.25 9.10
N THR A 116 -6.50 -0.05 8.76
CA THR A 116 -5.82 0.80 7.80
C THR A 116 -5.61 2.20 8.37
N PHE A 117 -4.36 2.63 8.45
CA PHE A 117 -3.96 3.96 8.85
C PHE A 117 -3.49 4.75 7.63
N LEU A 118 -4.17 5.85 7.28
CA LEU A 118 -3.73 6.80 6.26
C LEU A 118 -3.14 8.01 6.95
N SER A 119 -1.81 8.14 6.91
CA SER A 119 -1.13 9.27 7.54
C SER A 119 -0.72 10.32 6.51
N VAL A 120 -1.13 11.56 6.79
CA VAL A 120 -0.60 12.79 6.16
C VAL A 120 0.12 13.63 7.24
N GLY A 121 0.15 13.10 8.46
CA GLY A 121 0.72 13.74 9.65
C GLY A 121 2.18 13.42 9.90
N PHE A 122 2.55 13.50 11.19
CA PHE A 122 3.90 13.17 11.65
C PHE A 122 3.98 13.03 13.18
N ASN A 123 5.01 12.31 13.65
CA ASN A 123 5.23 12.01 15.06
C ASN A 123 4.07 11.25 15.71
N ASN A 124 3.30 10.51 14.92
CA ASN A 124 2.23 9.68 15.44
C ASN A 124 2.77 8.30 15.86
N TYR A 125 2.03 7.65 16.72
CA TYR A 125 2.23 6.26 17.10
C TYR A 125 1.07 5.44 16.55
N PHE A 126 1.39 4.39 15.78
CA PHE A 126 0.44 3.45 15.22
C PHE A 126 0.70 2.06 15.78
N ASN A 127 -0.34 1.41 16.23
CA ASN A 127 -0.31 0.02 16.63
C ASN A 127 -1.48 -0.71 15.97
N GLY A 128 -1.18 -1.55 14.96
CA GLY A 128 -2.19 -2.32 14.25
C GLY A 128 -2.90 -3.28 15.20
N GLY A 129 -2.14 -4.02 15.98
CA GLY A 129 -2.70 -4.95 16.95
C GLY A 129 -2.69 -6.39 16.46
N SER A 130 -3.84 -7.00 16.30
CA SER A 130 -3.95 -8.36 15.79
C SER A 130 -4.72 -8.41 14.48
N GLY A 131 -4.09 -8.95 13.45
CA GLY A 131 -4.65 -9.02 12.10
C GLY A 131 -3.59 -8.81 11.05
N ILE A 132 -3.96 -8.26 9.92
CA ILE A 132 -3.06 -7.83 8.86
C ILE A 132 -3.33 -6.35 8.62
N ASP A 133 -2.45 -5.52 9.14
CA ASP A 133 -2.66 -4.09 9.24
C ASP A 133 -1.83 -3.33 8.19
N THR A 134 -2.32 -2.17 7.77
CA THR A 134 -1.72 -1.39 6.68
C THR A 134 -1.49 0.05 7.10
N ILE A 135 -0.26 0.53 6.91
CA ILE A 135 0.06 1.96 6.92
C ILE A 135 0.11 2.50 5.49
N SER A 136 -0.45 3.67 5.24
CA SER A 136 -0.45 4.32 3.93
C SER A 136 -0.06 5.78 4.03
N TYR A 137 0.89 6.18 3.19
CA TYR A 137 1.34 7.57 3.02
C TYR A 137 0.92 8.15 1.66
N GLN A 138 -0.05 7.52 0.97
CA GLN A 138 -0.41 7.86 -0.41
C GLN A 138 -0.75 9.34 -0.64
N PHE A 139 -1.19 10.06 0.38
CA PHE A 139 -1.53 11.50 0.28
C PHE A 139 -0.50 12.42 0.92
N GLN A 140 0.62 11.88 1.43
CA GLN A 140 1.64 12.66 2.12
C GLN A 140 2.28 13.72 1.21
N ASP A 141 2.39 13.45 -0.07
CA ASP A 141 3.02 14.32 -1.07
C ASP A 141 2.04 15.02 -2.02
N ASP A 142 0.74 14.99 -1.73
CA ASP A 142 -0.29 15.70 -2.52
C ASP A 142 -0.22 17.22 -2.37
N TRP A 143 0.35 17.71 -1.27
CA TRP A 143 0.55 19.13 -1.01
C TRP A 143 1.65 19.70 -1.88
N SER A 144 1.43 20.86 -2.47
CA SER A 144 2.35 21.49 -3.42
C SER A 144 3.78 21.72 -2.90
N SER A 145 3.97 21.80 -1.59
CA SER A 145 5.29 21.96 -0.94
C SER A 145 6.02 20.63 -0.72
N GLU A 146 5.31 19.51 -0.70
CA GLU A 146 5.84 18.16 -0.42
C GLU A 146 5.82 17.26 -1.66
N ARG A 147 5.24 17.72 -2.77
CA ARG A 147 5.04 16.92 -3.97
C ARG A 147 6.33 16.32 -4.50
N GLY A 148 6.32 15.01 -4.71
CA GLY A 148 7.46 14.25 -5.18
C GLY A 148 8.51 13.98 -4.11
N ARG A 149 8.16 14.16 -2.82
CA ARG A 149 8.99 13.76 -1.68
C ARG A 149 8.45 12.48 -1.10
N GLY A 150 9.24 11.43 -1.17
CA GLY A 150 8.87 10.13 -0.66
C GLY A 150 9.01 9.98 0.85
N VAL A 151 8.71 8.77 1.29
CA VAL A 151 8.84 8.33 2.68
C VAL A 151 9.82 7.15 2.77
N THR A 152 10.43 6.98 3.94
CA THR A 152 11.14 5.75 4.28
C THR A 152 10.29 4.99 5.28
N ILE A 153 9.97 3.73 5.00
CA ILE A 153 9.19 2.85 5.88
C ILE A 153 10.02 1.60 6.16
N ASP A 154 10.11 1.21 7.40
CA ASP A 154 10.78 -0.03 7.82
C ASP A 154 9.86 -0.77 8.81
N LEU A 155 9.15 -1.79 8.32
CA LEU A 155 8.23 -2.59 9.12
C LEU A 155 9.00 -3.52 10.08
N GLY A 156 10.22 -3.94 9.71
CA GLY A 156 11.08 -4.76 10.57
C GLY A 156 11.59 -3.99 11.79
N TYR A 157 11.97 -2.74 11.61
CA TYR A 157 12.37 -1.82 12.69
C TYR A 157 11.21 -0.96 13.21
N GLN A 158 10.01 -1.13 12.67
CA GLN A 158 8.77 -0.56 13.18
C GLN A 158 8.75 0.97 13.19
N TYR A 159 9.14 1.59 12.08
CA TYR A 159 9.06 3.04 11.94
C TYR A 159 8.81 3.48 10.49
N ALA A 160 8.31 4.70 10.37
CA ALA A 160 8.39 5.46 9.13
C ALA A 160 9.03 6.82 9.37
N THR A 161 9.61 7.38 8.30
CA THR A 161 10.18 8.72 8.32
C THR A 161 9.71 9.46 7.08
N THR A 162 9.04 10.59 7.27
CA THR A 162 8.65 11.46 6.15
C THR A 162 9.85 12.16 5.55
N ALA A 163 9.72 12.70 4.35
CA ALA A 163 10.78 13.46 3.66
C ALA A 163 11.33 14.66 4.46
N THR A 164 10.59 15.15 5.45
CA THR A 164 11.03 16.20 6.36
C THR A 164 11.82 15.67 7.55
N GLY A 165 12.08 14.36 7.61
CA GLY A 165 12.84 13.71 8.66
C GLY A 165 12.03 13.52 9.96
N ARG A 166 10.72 13.56 9.89
CA ARG A 166 9.84 13.34 11.04
C ARG A 166 9.45 11.88 11.13
N ARG A 167 9.63 11.30 12.29
CA ARG A 167 9.44 9.88 12.54
C ARG A 167 8.02 9.60 13.03
N GLU A 168 7.48 8.46 12.62
CA GLU A 168 6.32 7.80 13.17
C GLU A 168 6.72 6.40 13.63
N ASP A 169 6.14 5.91 14.71
CA ASP A 169 6.37 4.56 15.21
C ASP A 169 5.23 3.65 14.73
N LEU A 170 5.61 2.48 14.16
CA LEU A 170 4.71 1.51 13.55
C LEU A 170 4.83 0.18 14.27
N ILE A 171 3.88 -0.19 15.11
CA ILE A 171 3.90 -1.45 15.84
C ILE A 171 2.85 -2.40 15.27
N SER A 172 3.21 -3.67 15.04
CA SER A 172 2.28 -4.68 14.52
C SER A 172 1.56 -4.18 13.25
N VAL A 173 2.33 -3.74 12.27
CA VAL A 173 1.83 -3.35 10.93
C VAL A 173 2.56 -4.21 9.91
N GLU A 174 1.80 -4.90 9.06
CA GLU A 174 2.34 -5.89 8.12
C GLU A 174 2.47 -5.34 6.70
N ASN A 175 1.67 -4.34 6.32
CA ASN A 175 1.64 -3.81 4.96
C ASN A 175 1.95 -2.32 4.92
N ALA A 176 2.57 -1.90 3.81
CA ALA A 176 2.92 -0.49 3.60
C ALA A 176 2.59 0.00 2.20
N ILE A 177 2.10 1.23 2.13
CA ILE A 177 1.84 1.96 0.88
C ILE A 177 2.58 3.29 0.95
N GLY A 178 3.42 3.54 -0.06
CA GLY A 178 4.18 4.76 -0.22
C GLY A 178 3.35 5.96 -0.68
N THR A 179 4.00 6.92 -1.29
CA THR A 179 3.40 8.18 -1.73
C THR A 179 2.96 8.13 -3.20
N ASN A 180 2.07 9.04 -3.62
CA ASN A 180 1.58 9.04 -5.00
C ASN A 180 2.63 9.45 -6.05
N TYR A 181 3.66 10.21 -5.67
CA TYR A 181 4.61 10.81 -6.62
C TYR A 181 6.06 10.78 -6.13
N GLY A 182 6.30 10.45 -4.87
CA GLY A 182 7.63 10.51 -4.25
C GLY A 182 8.46 9.28 -4.54
N HIS A 183 9.76 9.39 -4.30
CA HIS A 183 10.67 8.23 -4.31
C HIS A 183 10.66 7.63 -2.91
N ASP A 184 10.08 6.47 -2.76
CA ASP A 184 9.90 5.81 -1.49
C ASP A 184 10.96 4.71 -1.28
N ASP A 185 11.32 4.49 -0.01
CA ASP A 185 12.22 3.42 0.42
C ASP A 185 11.45 2.58 1.46
N ILE A 186 10.95 1.41 1.04
CA ILE A 186 10.03 0.60 1.83
C ILE A 186 10.63 -0.78 2.07
N ALA A 187 10.95 -1.06 3.33
CA ALA A 187 11.37 -2.37 3.78
C ALA A 187 10.25 -3.07 4.57
N GLY A 188 9.98 -4.30 4.21
CA GLY A 188 9.09 -5.21 4.90
C GLY A 188 9.66 -5.76 6.20
N SER A 189 9.39 -7.01 6.47
CA SER A 189 9.80 -7.68 7.71
C SER A 189 10.26 -9.13 7.43
N ALA A 190 10.21 -9.99 8.42
CA ALA A 190 10.40 -11.43 8.24
C ALA A 190 9.06 -12.20 8.03
N ALA A 191 7.95 -11.50 8.02
CA ALA A 191 6.61 -12.05 7.76
C ALA A 191 6.17 -11.67 6.34
N ALA A 192 5.12 -12.33 5.83
CA ALA A 192 4.52 -11.95 4.55
C ALA A 192 4.00 -10.52 4.58
N ASN A 193 4.45 -9.70 3.63
CA ASN A 193 4.10 -8.29 3.51
C ASN A 193 3.46 -7.99 2.14
N THR A 194 2.65 -6.95 2.08
CA THR A 194 2.24 -6.29 0.84
C THR A 194 2.81 -4.88 0.83
N LEU A 195 3.74 -4.62 -0.11
CA LEU A 195 4.43 -3.34 -0.24
C LEU A 195 4.06 -2.70 -1.57
N ARG A 196 3.66 -1.42 -1.57
CA ARG A 196 3.31 -0.67 -2.77
C ARG A 196 4.02 0.67 -2.81
N GLY A 197 4.75 0.94 -3.91
CA GLY A 197 5.42 2.23 -4.14
C GLY A 197 4.43 3.30 -4.64
N LEU A 198 3.50 2.92 -5.51
CA LEU A 198 2.54 3.75 -6.25
C LEU A 198 3.19 4.52 -7.38
N GLY A 199 3.90 5.59 -7.12
CA GLY A 199 4.55 6.34 -8.17
C GLY A 199 5.72 7.16 -7.69
N GLY A 200 6.77 7.12 -8.47
CA GLY A 200 8.06 7.63 -8.09
C GLY A 200 9.17 6.81 -8.74
N HIS A 201 10.30 6.72 -8.12
CA HIS A 201 11.30 5.70 -8.37
C HIS A 201 11.57 5.05 -7.02
N ASP A 202 10.94 3.92 -6.78
CA ASP A 202 10.82 3.36 -5.45
C ASP A 202 11.79 2.20 -5.25
N ILE A 203 12.17 1.98 -3.98
CA ILE A 203 12.92 0.80 -3.55
C ILE A 203 12.03 0.02 -2.62
N LEU A 204 11.69 -1.23 -3.01
CA LEU A 204 10.88 -2.13 -2.21
C LEU A 204 11.70 -3.37 -1.84
N GLU A 205 11.84 -3.65 -0.55
CA GLU A 205 12.54 -4.81 -0.02
C GLU A 205 11.58 -5.67 0.82
N GLY A 206 11.20 -6.88 0.36
CA GLY A 206 10.34 -7.82 1.11
C GLY A 206 11.04 -8.40 2.33
N LEU A 207 12.35 -8.67 2.21
CA LEU A 207 13.23 -9.29 3.19
C LEU A 207 12.94 -10.78 3.39
N GLY A 208 11.86 -11.14 4.02
CA GLY A 208 11.52 -12.54 4.20
C GLY A 208 10.04 -12.74 4.45
N GLY A 209 9.55 -13.90 4.11
CA GLY A 209 8.12 -14.17 4.03
C GLY A 209 7.73 -14.46 2.59
N ASN A 210 6.45 -14.51 2.31
CA ASN A 210 5.96 -14.59 0.95
C ASN A 210 5.31 -13.24 0.62
N ASP A 211 6.05 -12.40 -0.09
CA ASP A 211 5.74 -10.99 -0.21
C ASP A 211 5.08 -10.65 -1.56
N LEU A 212 4.26 -9.62 -1.55
CA LEU A 212 3.77 -8.96 -2.77
C LEU A 212 4.38 -7.56 -2.84
N LEU A 213 5.23 -7.33 -3.83
CA LEU A 213 5.86 -6.06 -4.12
C LEU A 213 5.26 -5.47 -5.41
N ASP A 214 4.74 -4.26 -5.34
CA ASP A 214 4.13 -3.54 -6.47
C ASP A 214 4.77 -2.14 -6.57
N GLY A 215 5.71 -1.95 -7.52
CA GLY A 215 6.41 -0.68 -7.73
C GLY A 215 5.46 0.42 -8.18
N GLY A 216 4.66 0.12 -9.21
CA GLY A 216 3.62 1.02 -9.71
C GLY A 216 4.05 1.82 -10.93
N ALA A 217 4.27 3.11 -10.81
CA ALA A 217 4.68 3.94 -11.94
C ALA A 217 6.01 4.63 -11.64
N GLY A 218 7.05 4.29 -12.41
CA GLY A 218 8.37 4.85 -12.17
C GLY A 218 9.48 4.03 -12.76
N ALA A 219 10.63 4.09 -12.16
CA ALA A 219 11.70 3.16 -12.45
C ALA A 219 12.14 2.57 -11.11
N ASP A 220 11.59 1.40 -10.81
CA ASP A 220 11.56 0.86 -9.48
C ASP A 220 12.56 -0.29 -9.28
N ASP A 221 13.09 -0.41 -8.06
CA ASP A 221 13.97 -1.48 -7.65
C ASP A 221 13.24 -2.38 -6.64
N LEU A 222 12.88 -3.61 -7.03
CA LEU A 222 12.13 -4.57 -6.23
C LEU A 222 13.00 -5.76 -5.84
N TYR A 223 13.08 -6.05 -4.55
CA TYR A 223 13.84 -7.15 -3.96
C TYR A 223 12.89 -8.00 -3.08
N GLY A 224 12.49 -9.20 -3.56
CA GLY A 224 11.63 -10.12 -2.81
C GLY A 224 12.30 -10.59 -1.53
N GLY A 225 13.49 -11.19 -1.66
CA GLY A 225 14.29 -11.60 -0.51
C GLY A 225 14.31 -13.10 -0.28
N SER A 226 13.67 -13.60 0.76
CA SER A 226 13.53 -15.04 0.97
C SER A 226 12.06 -15.41 1.16
N GLY A 227 11.58 -16.34 0.36
CA GLY A 227 10.20 -16.79 0.37
C GLY A 227 9.70 -17.08 -1.03
N ALA A 228 8.40 -17.13 -1.19
CA ALA A 228 7.78 -17.23 -2.51
C ALA A 228 7.12 -15.88 -2.80
N ASP A 229 7.84 -15.04 -3.54
CA ASP A 229 7.49 -13.64 -3.70
C ASP A 229 6.81 -13.36 -5.05
N ILE A 230 5.96 -12.34 -5.08
CA ILE A 230 5.35 -11.83 -6.32
C ILE A 230 5.86 -10.40 -6.53
N LEU A 231 6.54 -10.17 -7.66
CA LEU A 231 7.11 -8.89 -8.01
C LEU A 231 6.41 -8.31 -9.24
N ARG A 232 5.82 -7.13 -9.09
CA ARG A 232 5.21 -6.31 -10.15
C ARG A 232 5.97 -5.00 -10.25
N GLY A 233 6.72 -4.81 -11.33
CA GLY A 233 7.39 -3.53 -11.57
C GLY A 233 6.39 -2.41 -11.86
N GLY A 234 5.40 -2.73 -12.70
CA GLY A 234 4.44 -1.75 -13.18
C GLY A 234 4.95 -1.00 -14.42
N THR A 235 4.62 0.29 -14.53
CA THR A 235 5.05 1.05 -15.71
C THR A 235 6.39 1.72 -15.48
N GLY A 236 7.38 1.46 -16.38
CA GLY A 236 8.66 2.13 -16.26
C GLY A 236 9.85 1.38 -16.80
N TYR A 237 10.91 1.41 -16.07
CA TYR A 237 12.11 0.63 -16.29
C TYR A 237 12.55 0.04 -14.96
N ASP A 238 12.14 -1.18 -14.71
CA ASP A 238 12.20 -1.75 -13.38
C ASP A 238 13.29 -2.83 -13.26
N TYR A 239 13.86 -2.92 -12.06
CA TYR A 239 14.77 -4.00 -11.68
C TYR A 239 14.06 -4.91 -10.68
N LEU A 240 13.95 -6.19 -11.04
CA LEU A 240 13.25 -7.20 -10.26
C LEU A 240 14.23 -8.30 -9.84
N ALA A 241 14.37 -8.51 -8.54
CA ALA A 241 15.15 -9.60 -7.96
C ALA A 241 14.26 -10.40 -7.00
N GLY A 242 13.94 -11.65 -7.36
CA GLY A 242 13.13 -12.53 -6.52
C GLY A 242 13.85 -12.94 -5.24
N GLY A 243 15.14 -13.25 -5.35
CA GLY A 243 15.94 -13.68 -4.21
C GLY A 243 16.04 -15.19 -4.08
N THR A 244 15.63 -15.76 -2.96
CA THR A 244 15.63 -17.20 -2.74
C THR A 244 14.21 -17.71 -2.49
N GLY A 245 13.82 -18.75 -3.20
CA GLY A 245 12.51 -19.36 -3.12
C GLY A 245 11.86 -19.54 -4.49
N THR A 246 10.57 -19.67 -4.53
CA THR A 246 9.82 -19.79 -5.78
C THR A 246 9.15 -18.45 -6.08
N ASP A 247 9.75 -17.68 -6.96
CA ASP A 247 9.33 -16.31 -7.18
C ASP A 247 8.53 -16.15 -8.48
N THR A 248 7.62 -15.19 -8.49
CA THR A 248 6.80 -14.86 -9.65
C THR A 248 7.08 -13.43 -10.09
N PHE A 249 7.59 -13.28 -11.30
CA PHE A 249 7.74 -11.98 -11.96
C PHE A 249 6.50 -11.73 -12.80
N ASP A 250 5.63 -10.87 -12.34
CA ASP A 250 4.26 -10.71 -12.82
C ASP A 250 4.12 -9.44 -13.66
N PHE A 251 3.77 -9.61 -14.95
CA PHE A 251 3.54 -8.54 -15.92
C PHE A 251 2.10 -8.61 -16.42
N ASN A 252 1.35 -7.55 -16.19
CA ASN A 252 -0.11 -7.54 -16.37
C ASN A 252 -0.58 -6.81 -17.63
N ALA A 253 0.28 -6.00 -18.25
CA ALA A 253 -0.05 -5.26 -19.47
C ALA A 253 1.17 -5.04 -20.35
N ILE A 254 0.96 -4.95 -21.66
CA ILE A 254 2.01 -4.65 -22.66
C ILE A 254 2.74 -3.34 -22.34
N GLY A 255 2.00 -2.36 -21.79
CA GLY A 255 2.55 -1.04 -21.47
C GLY A 255 3.44 -0.99 -20.22
N GLU A 256 3.54 -2.07 -19.45
CA GLU A 256 4.40 -2.11 -18.27
C GLU A 256 5.87 -2.17 -18.65
N THR A 257 6.23 -2.85 -19.73
CA THR A 257 7.62 -2.95 -20.17
C THR A 257 7.80 -2.54 -21.64
N ALA A 258 8.82 -1.76 -21.91
CA ALA A 258 9.04 -1.18 -23.22
C ALA A 258 9.98 -2.02 -24.11
N VAL A 259 10.03 -1.70 -25.40
CA VAL A 259 11.03 -2.23 -26.32
C VAL A 259 12.31 -1.40 -26.25
N GLY A 260 13.48 -2.05 -26.24
CA GLY A 260 14.76 -1.35 -26.31
C GLY A 260 15.48 -1.18 -24.98
N SER A 261 16.01 0.01 -24.70
CA SER A 261 16.83 0.25 -23.50
C SER A 261 16.01 0.47 -22.23
N SER A 262 14.71 0.70 -22.37
CA SER A 262 13.80 1.00 -21.25
C SER A 262 12.91 -0.19 -20.91
N ARG A 263 13.37 -1.40 -21.20
CA ARG A 263 12.72 -2.64 -20.82
C ARG A 263 13.10 -3.04 -19.40
N ASP A 264 12.21 -3.72 -18.73
CA ASP A 264 12.44 -4.24 -17.39
C ASP A 264 13.50 -5.33 -17.35
N VAL A 265 14.09 -5.52 -16.19
CA VAL A 265 15.19 -6.43 -15.96
C VAL A 265 14.92 -7.36 -14.79
N ILE A 266 14.72 -8.63 -15.08
CA ILE A 266 14.80 -9.69 -14.07
C ILE A 266 16.27 -10.01 -13.85
N THR A 267 16.76 -9.82 -12.63
CA THR A 267 18.20 -9.84 -12.34
C THR A 267 18.74 -11.19 -11.93
N ASP A 268 17.89 -12.08 -11.38
CA ASP A 268 18.33 -13.30 -10.69
C ASP A 268 17.44 -14.53 -10.89
N PHE A 269 16.69 -14.63 -11.99
CA PHE A 269 15.81 -15.75 -12.30
C PHE A 269 16.48 -17.12 -12.13
N ARG A 270 15.89 -18.02 -11.33
CA ARG A 270 16.44 -19.32 -10.96
C ARG A 270 15.45 -20.46 -11.19
N ARG A 271 15.53 -21.09 -12.33
CA ARG A 271 14.68 -22.28 -12.63
C ARG A 271 14.79 -23.38 -11.58
N VAL A 272 15.95 -23.53 -10.93
CA VAL A 272 16.15 -24.55 -9.90
C VAL A 272 15.34 -24.30 -8.63
N GLU A 273 14.87 -23.08 -8.43
CA GLU A 273 13.98 -22.63 -7.35
C GLU A 273 12.53 -22.55 -7.82
N TYR A 274 12.26 -22.88 -9.09
CA TYR A 274 10.96 -22.86 -9.75
C TYR A 274 10.38 -21.45 -9.95
N ASP A 275 11.23 -20.48 -10.18
CA ASP A 275 10.79 -19.15 -10.56
C ASP A 275 10.00 -19.15 -11.85
N VAL A 276 9.02 -18.26 -11.95
CA VAL A 276 8.09 -18.15 -13.06
C VAL A 276 7.97 -16.69 -13.53
N ILE A 277 7.82 -16.52 -14.84
CA ILE A 277 7.47 -15.24 -15.45
C ILE A 277 6.01 -15.33 -15.87
N ASP A 278 5.16 -14.56 -15.22
CA ASP A 278 3.72 -14.56 -15.45
C ASP A 278 3.34 -13.49 -16.48
N LEU A 279 2.82 -13.95 -17.62
CA LEU A 279 2.30 -13.12 -18.72
C LEU A 279 0.84 -13.45 -19.00
N SER A 280 0.20 -14.26 -18.16
CA SER A 280 -1.12 -14.84 -18.40
C SER A 280 -2.26 -13.82 -18.49
N THR A 281 -2.05 -12.61 -17.97
CA THR A 281 -3.01 -11.51 -18.05
C THR A 281 -2.84 -10.62 -19.29
N ILE A 282 -1.69 -10.75 -19.99
CA ILE A 282 -1.43 -10.03 -21.24
C ILE A 282 -2.14 -10.71 -22.39
N ASP A 283 -2.98 -9.98 -23.11
CA ASP A 283 -3.61 -10.46 -24.34
C ASP A 283 -2.55 -10.67 -25.42
N ALA A 284 -2.30 -11.94 -25.75
CA ALA A 284 -1.27 -12.32 -26.70
C ALA A 284 -1.65 -12.03 -28.17
N ASP A 285 -2.94 -11.86 -28.49
CA ASP A 285 -3.41 -11.54 -29.85
C ASP A 285 -4.44 -10.41 -29.85
N THR A 286 -3.95 -9.20 -29.97
CA THR A 286 -4.78 -7.98 -30.00
C THR A 286 -5.66 -7.84 -31.24
N THR A 287 -5.54 -8.78 -32.22
CA THR A 287 -6.38 -8.80 -33.44
C THR A 287 -7.71 -9.53 -33.20
N TRP A 288 -7.84 -10.28 -32.12
CA TRP A 288 -9.05 -11.01 -31.72
C TRP A 288 -9.58 -10.47 -30.39
N SER A 289 -10.86 -10.68 -30.14
CA SER A 289 -11.46 -10.28 -28.86
C SER A 289 -11.26 -11.35 -27.78
N GLY A 290 -10.92 -10.92 -26.58
CA GLY A 290 -10.67 -11.79 -25.42
C GLY A 290 -9.19 -11.82 -25.07
N ASN A 291 -8.81 -12.56 -24.06
CA ASN A 291 -7.42 -12.78 -23.67
C ASN A 291 -6.95 -14.11 -24.27
N GLN A 292 -5.95 -14.08 -25.14
CA GLN A 292 -5.33 -15.25 -25.74
C GLN A 292 -3.98 -15.52 -25.05
N SER A 293 -3.58 -16.80 -25.04
CA SER A 293 -2.29 -17.23 -24.50
C SER A 293 -1.17 -17.12 -25.53
N PHE A 294 0.03 -16.79 -25.07
CA PHE A 294 1.21 -16.79 -25.93
C PHE A 294 1.62 -18.19 -26.39
N THR A 295 2.16 -18.25 -27.59
CA THR A 295 2.88 -19.43 -28.11
C THR A 295 4.38 -19.20 -27.99
N TYR A 296 5.05 -19.94 -27.11
CA TYR A 296 6.49 -19.84 -26.96
C TYR A 296 7.23 -20.55 -28.10
N VAL A 297 7.93 -19.78 -28.94
CA VAL A 297 8.65 -20.29 -30.12
C VAL A 297 10.16 -20.50 -29.88
N GLY A 298 10.61 -20.47 -28.63
CA GLY A 298 11.99 -20.66 -28.22
C GLY A 298 12.90 -19.54 -28.70
N SER A 299 13.99 -19.87 -29.40
CA SER A 299 14.89 -18.87 -29.96
C SER A 299 14.63 -18.55 -31.44
N ASN A 300 13.50 -18.98 -32.01
CA ASN A 300 13.15 -18.66 -33.40
C ASN A 300 12.79 -17.17 -33.55
N ALA A 301 12.90 -16.67 -34.78
CA ALA A 301 12.33 -15.38 -35.13
C ALA A 301 10.80 -15.48 -35.16
N PHE A 302 10.10 -14.39 -34.98
CA PHE A 302 8.66 -14.30 -35.20
C PHE A 302 8.30 -14.73 -36.63
N SER A 303 7.22 -15.46 -36.78
CA SER A 303 6.72 -15.91 -38.07
C SER A 303 5.82 -14.84 -38.75
N GLY A 304 5.35 -13.88 -38.00
CA GLY A 304 4.33 -12.91 -38.39
C GLY A 304 2.92 -13.35 -37.99
N GLU A 305 2.81 -14.34 -37.12
CA GLU A 305 1.56 -14.69 -36.44
C GLU A 305 1.49 -13.94 -35.11
N ALA A 306 0.35 -13.38 -34.74
CA ALA A 306 0.16 -12.75 -33.46
C ALA A 306 0.24 -13.77 -32.30
N GLY A 307 0.68 -13.33 -31.13
CA GLY A 307 0.79 -14.16 -29.94
C GLY A 307 2.07 -14.98 -29.82
N GLU A 308 3.08 -14.67 -30.62
CA GLU A 308 4.38 -15.35 -30.47
C GLU A 308 5.24 -14.73 -29.37
N LEU A 309 5.86 -15.60 -28.57
CA LEU A 309 6.84 -15.24 -27.54
C LEU A 309 8.17 -15.92 -27.85
N ASN A 310 9.27 -15.18 -27.88
CA ASN A 310 10.60 -15.76 -28.05
C ASN A 310 11.59 -15.32 -26.98
N PHE A 311 12.70 -16.07 -26.85
CA PHE A 311 13.81 -15.73 -25.97
C PHE A 311 15.13 -15.77 -26.72
N ARG A 312 15.77 -14.61 -26.87
CA ARG A 312 17.03 -14.48 -27.62
C ARG A 312 17.99 -13.54 -26.90
N SER A 313 19.22 -14.01 -26.71
CA SER A 313 20.32 -13.18 -26.11
C SER A 313 19.95 -12.57 -24.74
N GLY A 314 19.21 -13.32 -23.92
CA GLY A 314 18.79 -12.85 -22.59
C GLY A 314 17.58 -11.92 -22.63
N ILE A 315 16.84 -11.88 -23.72
CA ILE A 315 15.66 -11.02 -23.89
C ILE A 315 14.46 -11.86 -24.29
N ILE A 316 13.40 -11.79 -23.52
CA ILE A 316 12.05 -12.20 -23.90
C ILE A 316 11.49 -11.11 -24.82
N SER A 317 10.83 -11.49 -25.89
CA SER A 317 10.13 -10.56 -26.79
C SER A 317 8.78 -11.16 -27.16
N GLY A 318 7.71 -10.36 -27.12
CA GLY A 318 6.36 -10.74 -27.53
C GLY A 318 5.90 -9.92 -28.73
N ASP A 319 5.27 -10.58 -29.71
CA ASP A 319 4.60 -10.00 -30.88
C ASP A 319 3.10 -10.27 -30.72
N VAL A 320 2.34 -9.25 -30.35
CA VAL A 320 0.89 -9.39 -30.07
C VAL A 320 0.01 -8.94 -31.23
N ASN A 321 0.60 -8.39 -32.27
CA ASN A 321 -0.13 -7.86 -33.43
C ASN A 321 0.18 -8.60 -34.75
N GLY A 322 1.19 -9.50 -34.76
CA GLY A 322 1.57 -10.33 -35.89
C GLY A 322 2.33 -9.58 -36.98
N ASP A 323 2.99 -8.48 -36.67
CA ASP A 323 3.77 -7.72 -37.64
C ASP A 323 5.24 -8.17 -37.75
N GLY A 324 5.64 -9.13 -36.91
CA GLY A 324 6.98 -9.72 -36.89
C GLY A 324 7.99 -8.91 -36.06
N TYR A 325 7.55 -7.88 -35.34
CA TYR A 325 8.36 -7.08 -34.44
C TYR A 325 7.87 -7.26 -33.00
N ALA A 326 8.75 -6.99 -32.04
CA ALA A 326 8.38 -7.05 -30.64
C ALA A 326 7.55 -5.84 -30.23
N ASP A 327 6.43 -6.06 -29.55
CA ASP A 327 5.60 -5.02 -28.92
C ASP A 327 6.04 -4.75 -27.50
N PHE A 328 6.61 -5.77 -26.81
CA PHE A 328 7.23 -5.61 -25.49
C PHE A 328 8.49 -6.48 -25.36
N GLN A 329 9.34 -6.16 -24.38
CA GLN A 329 10.56 -6.91 -24.12
C GLN A 329 10.90 -6.91 -22.63
N ILE A 330 11.37 -8.07 -22.13
CA ILE A 330 11.88 -8.23 -20.77
C ILE A 330 13.30 -8.80 -20.85
N ARG A 331 14.24 -8.21 -20.13
CA ARG A 331 15.58 -8.78 -19.99
C ARG A 331 15.63 -9.74 -18.82
N VAL A 332 16.22 -10.91 -19.06
CA VAL A 332 16.50 -11.89 -17.99
C VAL A 332 18.00 -12.11 -17.92
N ASN A 333 18.64 -11.60 -16.87
CA ASN A 333 20.07 -11.67 -16.68
C ASN A 333 20.51 -13.10 -16.29
N GLY A 334 21.73 -13.46 -16.71
CA GLY A 334 22.34 -14.75 -16.32
C GLY A 334 21.73 -16.00 -16.96
N VAL A 335 20.63 -15.88 -17.71
CA VAL A 335 19.92 -16.99 -18.33
C VAL A 335 20.27 -17.10 -19.80
N THR A 336 20.59 -18.29 -20.26
CA THR A 336 20.94 -18.57 -21.67
C THR A 336 19.81 -19.22 -22.48
N SER A 337 18.84 -19.81 -21.80
CA SER A 337 17.65 -20.41 -22.42
C SER A 337 16.49 -20.43 -21.43
N LEU A 338 15.27 -20.23 -21.92
CA LEU A 338 14.03 -20.44 -21.20
C LEU A 338 13.24 -21.60 -21.81
N ARG A 339 12.28 -22.14 -21.09
CA ARG A 339 11.36 -23.22 -21.50
C ARG A 339 9.93 -22.74 -21.29
N VAL A 340 8.98 -23.43 -21.89
CA VAL A 340 7.56 -23.12 -21.69
C VAL A 340 7.15 -23.20 -20.22
N ASP A 341 7.74 -24.10 -19.44
CA ASP A 341 7.45 -24.28 -18.02
C ASP A 341 8.01 -23.14 -17.13
N ASP A 342 8.82 -22.23 -17.70
CA ASP A 342 9.31 -21.04 -17.00
C ASP A 342 8.27 -19.88 -17.07
N PHE A 343 7.13 -20.10 -17.72
CA PHE A 343 6.11 -19.08 -17.93
C PHE A 343 4.73 -19.54 -17.48
N PHE A 344 3.91 -18.60 -17.04
CA PHE A 344 2.46 -18.66 -17.12
C PHE A 344 2.03 -17.83 -18.34
N LEU A 345 1.33 -18.49 -19.30
CA LEU A 345 0.99 -17.89 -20.61
C LEU A 345 -0.53 -17.88 -20.84
#